data_9f95562dca2687a15b58e95793611920
#
_entry.id   9f95562dca2687a15b58e95793611920
#
_cell.length_a   1.000
_cell.length_b   1.000
_cell.length_c   1.000
_cell.angle_alpha   90.00
_cell.angle_beta   90.00
_cell.angle_gamma   90.00
#
_symmetry.space_group_name_H-M   'P 1'
#
loop_
_entity.id
_entity.type
_entity.pdbx_description
1 polymer ?
#
loop_
_entity_poly.entity_id
_entity_poly.type
_entity_poly.pdbx_seq_one_letter_code
_entity_poly.pdbx_strand_id
1 'polypeptide(L)'
;MNTTNNNSNFLKFSREVPDPTLPQIFEVRNHSWINYGETNLYPQNIITPIYNGSSMIRTCVKAKQLYTVGEGLRTKNPDLEYVLKRANQNLEGWTEIFAQASLDFIIYGGFALQIIWDEAGETITDIYNMDFNDIRSGHIDKETDKVEWYHYSADWSKYKKDIYKPKAIKAFNPNTAHLYPRQLLYSYTKNPGNKYYPLPSYSGALTAANVDIMIDSFHWYNLQNGLAPSLFISMNNGIPDPETRQDIYDNLASSFSGVDAAGKFFLSFSADKEHGTEVTPIEAANSDYYITLSQRVGTQILSGMQISSPLLLGIKDVGGAGLSNNKDEILVASEHFNTTVIKPIQKYMLKIFDRLMYYSGYEDNELYIEPLRLFNEDGVQVGEAVVDANI
;
A
#
# COMPACT_ATOMS: atom_id res chain seq x y z
N MET A 1 20.21 3.96 51.02
CA MET A 1 19.61 3.05 50.02
C MET A 1 19.74 3.72 48.66
N ASN A 2 20.80 3.44 47.95
CA ASN A 2 21.04 4.00 46.63
C ASN A 2 20.49 3.01 45.60
N THR A 3 19.42 3.40 44.94
CA THR A 3 18.90 2.69 43.77
C THR A 3 19.78 3.02 42.56
N THR A 4 20.65 2.08 42.21
CA THR A 4 21.41 2.11 40.97
C THR A 4 20.43 1.93 39.80
N ASN A 5 20.21 2.99 39.03
CA ASN A 5 19.57 2.95 37.73
C ASN A 5 20.46 2.14 36.77
N ASN A 6 20.14 0.90 36.54
CA ASN A 6 20.64 0.13 35.43
C ASN A 6 19.97 0.65 34.13
N ASN A 7 20.52 1.69 33.53
CA ASN A 7 20.22 2.05 32.14
C ASN A 7 20.88 1.01 31.24
N SER A 8 20.19 -0.10 31.00
CA SER A 8 20.49 -0.95 29.86
C SER A 8 20.06 -0.18 28.61
N ASN A 9 21.00 0.45 27.93
CA ASN A 9 20.83 1.01 26.60
C ASN A 9 20.60 -0.12 25.59
N PHE A 10 19.42 -0.74 25.65
CA PHE A 10 18.93 -1.47 24.50
C PHE A 10 18.59 -0.44 23.41
N LEU A 11 19.42 -0.37 22.40
CA LEU A 11 19.05 0.31 21.15
C LEU A 11 17.77 -0.34 20.66
N LYS A 12 16.64 0.34 20.82
CA LYS A 12 15.39 -0.03 20.18
C LYS A 12 15.57 0.15 18.69
N PHE A 13 15.97 -0.91 17.99
CA PHE A 13 15.86 -1.02 16.53
C PHE A 13 14.43 -1.40 16.15
N SER A 14 13.45 -0.68 16.63
CA SER A 14 12.10 -0.79 16.09
C SER A 14 11.85 0.45 15.27
N ARG A 15 11.89 0.30 13.95
CA ARG A 15 11.00 1.10 13.11
C ARG A 15 9.63 0.84 13.72
N GLU A 16 8.95 1.88 14.19
CA GLU A 16 7.57 1.73 14.65
C GLU A 16 6.77 1.26 13.44
N VAL A 17 6.53 -0.04 13.38
CA VAL A 17 5.60 -0.62 12.40
C VAL A 17 4.23 -0.29 12.94
N PRO A 18 3.41 0.48 12.22
CA PRO A 18 2.10 0.88 12.70
C PRO A 18 1.26 -0.37 13.01
N ASP A 19 0.55 -0.35 14.13
CA ASP A 19 -0.42 -1.40 14.45
C ASP A 19 -1.57 -1.34 13.43
N PRO A 20 -1.83 -2.41 12.66
CA PRO A 20 -2.86 -2.45 11.62
C PRO A 20 -4.28 -2.57 12.19
N THR A 21 -4.56 -1.90 13.30
CA THR A 21 -5.91 -1.85 13.87
C THR A 21 -6.87 -1.16 12.90
N LEU A 22 -8.15 -1.56 12.98
CA LEU A 22 -9.20 -0.91 12.19
C LEU A 22 -9.39 0.54 12.66
N PRO A 23 -9.62 1.49 11.75
CA PRO A 23 -9.79 2.89 12.13
C PRO A 23 -11.06 3.06 12.94
N GLN A 24 -10.94 3.62 14.12
CA GLN A 24 -12.10 4.12 14.85
C GLN A 24 -12.48 5.51 14.31
N ILE A 25 -13.77 5.79 14.29
CA ILE A 25 -14.28 7.10 13.88
C ILE A 25 -14.29 7.99 15.10
N PHE A 26 -13.58 9.13 15.02
CA PHE A 26 -13.54 10.12 16.08
C PHE A 26 -14.15 11.44 15.62
N GLU A 27 -15.27 11.80 16.23
CA GLU A 27 -15.84 13.14 16.12
C GLU A 27 -15.16 14.07 17.14
N VAL A 28 -14.40 15.04 16.66
CA VAL A 28 -13.78 16.04 17.52
C VAL A 28 -14.64 17.28 17.57
N ARG A 29 -15.06 17.69 18.76
CA ARG A 29 -16.09 18.71 19.01
C ARG A 29 -15.88 20.07 18.33
N ASN A 30 -14.72 20.43 17.89
CA ASN A 30 -14.43 21.73 17.26
C ASN A 30 -13.92 21.60 15.82
N HIS A 31 -13.99 20.42 15.22
CA HIS A 31 -13.58 20.23 13.83
C HIS A 31 -14.83 20.20 12.93
N SER A 32 -14.73 20.82 11.76
CA SER A 32 -15.74 20.72 10.70
C SER A 32 -15.65 19.40 9.94
N TRP A 33 -14.64 18.58 10.23
CA TRP A 33 -14.41 17.27 9.62
C TRP A 33 -14.41 16.17 10.67
N ILE A 34 -14.58 14.94 10.21
CA ILE A 34 -14.48 13.72 10.99
C ILE A 34 -13.05 13.18 10.89
N ASN A 35 -12.44 12.83 12.01
CA ASN A 35 -11.11 12.26 12.00
C ASN A 35 -11.11 10.85 11.40
N TYR A 36 -10.14 10.56 10.53
CA TYR A 36 -9.89 9.22 9.99
C TYR A 36 -8.89 8.49 10.91
N GLY A 37 -9.42 7.74 11.86
CA GLY A 37 -8.68 7.15 12.98
C GLY A 37 -8.41 8.17 14.10
N GLU A 38 -7.81 7.71 15.17
CA GLU A 38 -7.57 8.50 16.39
C GLU A 38 -6.75 9.77 16.13
N THR A 39 -5.67 9.62 15.38
CA THR A 39 -4.75 10.72 15.05
C THR A 39 -5.15 11.51 13.81
N ASN A 40 -6.25 11.16 13.15
CA ASN A 40 -6.64 11.68 11.84
C ASN A 40 -5.65 11.33 10.69
N LEU A 41 -4.77 10.36 10.89
CA LEU A 41 -3.69 10.01 9.96
C LEU A 41 -3.72 8.50 9.60
N TYR A 42 -4.88 7.84 9.72
CA TYR A 42 -4.98 6.40 9.44
C TYR A 42 -4.50 6.03 8.03
N PRO A 43 -4.89 6.72 6.94
CA PRO A 43 -4.37 6.39 5.62
C PRO A 43 -2.85 6.57 5.53
N GLN A 44 -2.33 7.69 6.06
CA GLN A 44 -0.91 8.03 6.00
C GLN A 44 -0.03 7.11 6.87
N ASN A 45 -0.53 6.73 8.04
CA ASN A 45 0.26 5.96 9.01
C ASN A 45 0.12 4.44 8.84
N ILE A 46 -1.01 3.96 8.32
CA ILE A 46 -1.31 2.53 8.21
C ILE A 46 -1.30 2.06 6.76
N ILE A 47 -2.22 2.58 5.94
CA ILE A 47 -2.46 2.03 4.59
C ILE A 47 -1.30 2.34 3.64
N THR A 48 -0.89 3.61 3.57
CA THR A 48 0.20 4.04 2.67
C THR A 48 1.55 3.39 3.00
N PRO A 49 1.99 3.31 4.29
CA PRO A 49 3.21 2.59 4.63
C PRO A 49 3.17 1.10 4.29
N ILE A 50 2.03 0.43 4.49
CA ILE A 50 1.86 -0.97 4.15
C ILE A 50 1.93 -1.16 2.62
N TYR A 51 1.22 -0.34 1.86
CA TYR A 51 1.27 -0.38 0.40
C TYR A 51 2.70 -0.14 -0.15
N ASN A 52 3.42 0.82 0.42
CA ASN A 52 4.79 1.13 -0.02
C ASN A 52 5.84 0.16 0.51
N GLY A 53 5.60 -0.47 1.66
CA GLY A 53 6.58 -1.30 2.36
C GLY A 53 6.49 -2.78 2.03
N SER A 54 5.28 -3.34 1.81
CA SER A 54 5.11 -4.74 1.45
C SER A 54 5.24 -4.94 -0.07
N SER A 55 6.23 -5.70 -0.49
CA SER A 55 6.46 -6.04 -1.89
C SER A 55 5.29 -6.81 -2.48
N MET A 56 4.72 -7.73 -1.71
CA MET A 56 3.59 -8.56 -2.13
C MET A 56 2.31 -7.72 -2.29
N ILE A 57 1.96 -6.87 -1.32
CA ILE A 57 0.78 -5.97 -1.44
C ILE A 57 0.92 -5.06 -2.66
N ARG A 58 2.09 -4.46 -2.85
CA ARG A 58 2.32 -3.56 -3.98
C ARG A 58 2.15 -4.27 -5.32
N THR A 59 2.66 -5.49 -5.45
CA THR A 59 2.51 -6.30 -6.66
C THR A 59 1.05 -6.67 -6.90
N CYS A 60 0.33 -7.11 -5.86
CA CYS A 60 -1.10 -7.43 -5.95
C CYS A 60 -1.95 -6.21 -6.35
N VAL A 61 -1.70 -5.04 -5.75
CA VAL A 61 -2.40 -3.79 -6.09
C VAL A 61 -2.17 -3.41 -7.55
N LYS A 62 -0.91 -3.48 -8.01
CA LYS A 62 -0.57 -3.18 -9.41
C LYS A 62 -1.25 -4.13 -10.38
N ALA A 63 -1.27 -5.44 -10.09
CA ALA A 63 -1.96 -6.42 -10.91
C ALA A 63 -3.47 -6.13 -10.95
N LYS A 64 -4.12 -5.88 -9.80
CA LYS A 64 -5.54 -5.49 -9.76
C LYS A 64 -5.80 -4.23 -10.58
N GLN A 65 -4.97 -3.21 -10.46
CA GLN A 65 -5.08 -1.98 -11.24
C GLN A 65 -4.97 -2.27 -12.74
N LEU A 66 -3.96 -3.02 -13.15
CA LEU A 66 -3.75 -3.38 -14.54
C LEU A 66 -4.98 -4.09 -15.15
N TYR A 67 -5.51 -5.09 -14.45
CA TYR A 67 -6.72 -5.79 -14.90
C TYR A 67 -7.97 -4.90 -14.84
N THR A 68 -8.06 -3.98 -13.88
CA THR A 68 -9.21 -3.06 -13.75
C THR A 68 -9.22 -2.03 -14.87
N VAL A 69 -8.07 -1.49 -15.24
CA VAL A 69 -7.92 -0.50 -16.31
C VAL A 69 -7.96 -1.16 -17.68
N GLY A 70 -7.47 -2.39 -17.78
CA GLY A 70 -7.38 -3.09 -19.07
C GLY A 70 -6.53 -2.32 -20.08
N GLU A 71 -6.96 -2.29 -21.33
CA GLU A 71 -6.37 -1.47 -22.39
C GLU A 71 -6.95 -0.05 -22.42
N GLY A 72 -7.74 0.32 -21.42
CA GLY A 72 -8.29 1.65 -21.21
C GLY A 72 -9.81 1.74 -21.40
N LEU A 73 -10.33 2.94 -21.12
CA LEU A 73 -11.71 3.29 -21.34
C LEU A 73 -11.98 3.46 -22.84
N ARG A 74 -13.09 2.89 -23.27
CA ARG A 74 -13.65 3.01 -24.62
C ARG A 74 -15.12 3.40 -24.52
N THR A 75 -15.67 3.89 -25.62
CA THR A 75 -17.09 4.14 -25.77
C THR A 75 -17.64 3.34 -26.95
N LYS A 76 -18.91 2.93 -26.86
CA LYS A 76 -19.59 2.28 -27.99
C LYS A 76 -19.96 3.27 -29.08
N ASN A 77 -19.97 4.56 -28.78
CA ASN A 77 -20.23 5.64 -29.74
C ASN A 77 -18.90 6.12 -30.34
N PRO A 78 -18.60 5.79 -31.61
CA PRO A 78 -17.32 6.16 -32.24
C PRO A 78 -17.11 7.68 -32.32
N ASP A 79 -18.20 8.44 -32.36
CA ASP A 79 -18.15 9.91 -32.45
C ASP A 79 -17.65 10.56 -31.13
N LEU A 80 -17.62 9.80 -30.03
CA LEU A 80 -17.15 10.26 -28.73
C LEU A 80 -15.75 9.77 -28.36
N GLU A 81 -15.09 8.95 -29.17
CA GLU A 81 -13.73 8.46 -28.90
C GLU A 81 -12.71 9.60 -28.71
N TYR A 82 -12.87 10.73 -29.40
CA TYR A 82 -11.99 11.89 -29.26
C TYR A 82 -12.12 12.55 -27.87
N VAL A 83 -13.30 12.46 -27.25
CA VAL A 83 -13.58 13.06 -25.94
C VAL A 83 -12.76 12.36 -24.85
N LEU A 84 -12.57 11.04 -24.97
CA LEU A 84 -11.81 10.27 -24.00
C LEU A 84 -10.34 10.67 -23.91
N LYS A 85 -9.82 11.39 -24.91
CA LYS A 85 -8.43 11.84 -24.95
C LYS A 85 -8.14 13.01 -24.01
N ARG A 86 -9.17 13.70 -23.49
CA ARG A 86 -8.98 14.86 -22.63
C ARG A 86 -10.10 14.97 -21.59
N ALA A 87 -9.72 14.88 -20.32
CA ALA A 87 -10.61 15.05 -19.18
C ALA A 87 -10.37 16.36 -18.44
N ASN A 88 -9.23 17.03 -18.65
CA ASN A 88 -8.87 18.27 -17.95
C ASN A 88 -7.86 19.12 -18.74
N GLN A 89 -7.53 20.29 -18.17
CA GLN A 89 -6.57 21.24 -18.76
C GLN A 89 -5.12 20.76 -18.71
N ASN A 90 -4.79 19.78 -17.85
CA ASN A 90 -3.46 19.15 -17.82
C ASN A 90 -3.24 18.18 -18.98
N LEU A 91 -4.20 18.04 -19.89
CA LEU A 91 -4.19 17.11 -21.02
C LEU A 91 -4.26 15.63 -20.59
N GLU A 92 -4.71 15.34 -19.37
CA GLU A 92 -4.97 13.97 -18.95
C GLU A 92 -6.27 13.49 -19.63
N GLY A 93 -6.22 12.28 -20.17
CA GLY A 93 -7.42 11.63 -20.74
C GLY A 93 -8.28 10.97 -19.65
N TRP A 94 -9.44 10.52 -20.04
CA TRP A 94 -10.37 9.83 -19.15
C TRP A 94 -9.81 8.49 -18.65
N THR A 95 -9.02 7.81 -19.47
CA THR A 95 -8.34 6.57 -19.07
C THR A 95 -7.33 6.82 -17.95
N GLU A 96 -6.55 7.91 -18.03
CA GLU A 96 -5.58 8.27 -17.01
C GLU A 96 -6.27 8.60 -15.68
N ILE A 97 -7.35 9.39 -15.71
CA ILE A 97 -8.15 9.69 -14.51
C ILE A 97 -8.76 8.42 -13.93
N PHE A 98 -9.31 7.53 -14.80
CA PHE A 98 -9.84 6.25 -14.37
C PHE A 98 -8.76 5.36 -13.73
N ALA A 99 -7.56 5.33 -14.29
CA ALA A 99 -6.43 4.55 -13.76
C ALA A 99 -5.97 5.08 -12.38
N GLN A 100 -5.90 6.40 -12.21
CA GLN A 100 -5.58 7.02 -10.91
C GLN A 100 -6.68 6.71 -9.87
N ALA A 101 -7.94 6.91 -10.23
CA ALA A 101 -9.08 6.62 -9.36
C ALA A 101 -9.17 5.12 -9.00
N SER A 102 -8.85 4.22 -9.94
CA SER A 102 -8.83 2.77 -9.67
C SER A 102 -7.71 2.36 -8.71
N LEU A 103 -6.56 3.02 -8.81
CA LEU A 103 -5.46 2.81 -7.86
C LEU A 103 -5.88 3.18 -6.44
N ASP A 104 -6.44 4.37 -6.25
CA ASP A 104 -6.94 4.82 -4.95
C ASP A 104 -8.04 3.89 -4.42
N PHE A 105 -8.96 3.48 -5.29
CA PHE A 105 -10.04 2.55 -4.91
C PHE A 105 -9.50 1.20 -4.42
N ILE A 106 -8.47 0.65 -5.08
CA ILE A 106 -7.87 -0.61 -4.68
C ILE A 106 -7.09 -0.47 -3.38
N ILE A 107 -6.34 0.63 -3.21
CA ILE A 107 -5.52 0.87 -2.01
C ILE A 107 -6.38 1.21 -0.80
N TYR A 108 -7.35 2.11 -0.94
CA TYR A 108 -8.10 2.70 0.19
C TYR A 108 -9.54 2.20 0.30
N GLY A 109 -10.11 1.60 -0.74
CA GLY A 109 -11.52 1.22 -0.83
C GLY A 109 -12.43 2.35 -1.31
N GLY A 110 -11.86 3.46 -1.77
CA GLY A 110 -12.55 4.62 -2.30
C GLY A 110 -11.63 5.52 -3.10
N PHE A 111 -12.20 6.49 -3.81
CA PHE A 111 -11.46 7.49 -4.59
C PHE A 111 -12.16 8.84 -4.52
N ALA A 112 -11.43 9.89 -4.83
CA ALA A 112 -11.92 11.27 -4.81
C ALA A 112 -11.58 11.99 -6.11
N LEU A 113 -12.60 12.59 -6.75
CA LEU A 113 -12.43 13.38 -7.96
C LEU A 113 -12.86 14.82 -7.72
N GLN A 114 -12.03 15.78 -8.08
CA GLN A 114 -12.41 17.18 -8.16
C GLN A 114 -13.11 17.40 -9.49
N ILE A 115 -14.32 17.94 -9.41
CA ILE A 115 -15.17 18.24 -10.55
C ILE A 115 -15.26 19.75 -10.69
N ILE A 116 -14.98 20.26 -11.88
CA ILE A 116 -15.09 21.66 -12.23
C ILE A 116 -16.24 21.81 -13.23
N TRP A 117 -17.19 22.66 -12.90
CA TRP A 117 -18.31 23.02 -13.76
C TRP A 117 -18.01 24.31 -14.52
N ASP A 118 -18.73 24.54 -15.61
CA ASP A 118 -18.76 25.81 -16.30
C ASP A 118 -19.40 26.91 -15.41
N GLU A 119 -19.36 28.16 -15.87
CA GLU A 119 -19.90 29.27 -15.10
C GLU A 119 -21.42 29.19 -14.90
N ALA A 120 -22.15 28.55 -15.81
CA ALA A 120 -23.58 28.33 -15.71
C ALA A 120 -23.94 27.18 -14.74
N GLY A 121 -22.99 26.28 -14.46
CA GLY A 121 -23.20 25.07 -13.65
C GLY A 121 -24.00 24.00 -14.40
N GLU A 122 -23.92 23.98 -15.71
CA GLU A 122 -24.66 23.05 -16.57
C GLU A 122 -23.79 21.88 -17.04
N THR A 123 -22.50 22.18 -17.31
CA THR A 123 -21.58 21.19 -17.92
C THR A 123 -20.28 21.06 -17.13
N ILE A 124 -19.82 19.84 -16.94
CA ILE A 124 -18.50 19.57 -16.36
C ILE A 124 -17.45 19.88 -17.42
N THR A 125 -16.49 20.74 -17.07
CA THR A 125 -15.37 21.14 -17.96
C THR A 125 -14.09 20.37 -17.67
N ASP A 126 -13.83 20.07 -16.41
CA ASP A 126 -12.60 19.43 -16.00
C ASP A 126 -12.82 18.44 -14.85
N ILE A 127 -12.05 17.35 -14.86
CA ILE A 127 -12.04 16.32 -13.83
C ILE A 127 -10.58 16.03 -13.45
N TYR A 128 -10.29 16.07 -12.16
CA TYR A 128 -8.95 15.75 -11.61
C TYR A 128 -9.07 14.68 -10.54
N ASN A 129 -8.16 13.71 -10.53
CA ASN A 129 -8.03 12.84 -9.37
C ASN A 129 -7.40 13.62 -8.21
N MET A 130 -7.92 13.45 -7.01
CA MET A 130 -7.36 14.00 -5.79
C MET A 130 -6.83 12.87 -4.92
N ASP A 131 -5.64 13.03 -4.36
CA ASP A 131 -5.09 12.03 -3.45
C ASP A 131 -6.07 11.76 -2.31
N PHE A 132 -6.49 10.51 -2.20
CA PHE A 132 -7.47 10.09 -1.19
C PHE A 132 -6.99 10.33 0.24
N ASN A 133 -5.66 10.28 0.46
CA ASN A 133 -5.05 10.59 1.74
C ASN A 133 -5.34 12.01 2.24
N ASP A 134 -5.52 12.94 1.32
CA ASP A 134 -5.63 14.37 1.61
C ASP A 134 -7.06 14.81 1.93
N ILE A 135 -8.02 13.90 1.77
CA ILE A 135 -9.44 14.20 1.95
C ILE A 135 -9.95 13.70 3.30
N ARG A 136 -10.77 14.54 3.95
CA ARG A 136 -11.55 14.16 5.12
C ARG A 136 -13.01 14.49 4.92
N SER A 137 -13.87 13.59 5.40
CA SER A 137 -15.32 13.78 5.38
C SER A 137 -15.75 14.86 6.37
N GLY A 138 -16.68 15.70 5.99
CA GLY A 138 -17.41 16.53 6.94
C GLY A 138 -18.45 15.72 7.72
N HIS A 139 -19.20 16.40 8.57
CA HIS A 139 -20.31 15.79 9.31
C HIS A 139 -21.46 15.44 8.36
N ILE A 140 -22.17 14.38 8.70
CA ILE A 140 -23.46 14.06 8.05
C ILE A 140 -24.46 15.12 8.50
N ASP A 141 -25.06 15.78 7.53
CA ASP A 141 -26.16 16.72 7.76
C ASP A 141 -27.39 15.97 8.27
N LYS A 142 -28.05 16.52 9.29
CA LYS A 142 -29.17 15.84 9.98
C LYS A 142 -30.48 15.84 9.18
N GLU A 143 -30.62 16.79 8.24
CA GLU A 143 -31.83 16.93 7.44
C GLU A 143 -31.74 16.08 6.17
N THR A 144 -30.56 16.05 5.55
CA THR A 144 -30.35 15.36 4.28
C THR A 144 -29.80 13.94 4.46
N ASP A 145 -29.31 13.57 5.64
CA ASP A 145 -28.58 12.32 5.96
C ASP A 145 -27.39 12.08 5.01
N LYS A 146 -26.74 13.16 4.57
CA LYS A 146 -25.64 13.14 3.61
C LYS A 146 -24.48 14.00 4.11
N VAL A 147 -23.27 13.66 3.64
CA VAL A 147 -22.11 14.53 3.78
C VAL A 147 -22.20 15.63 2.73
N GLU A 148 -22.28 16.88 3.16
CA GLU A 148 -22.40 18.03 2.28
C GLU A 148 -21.06 18.70 1.97
N TRP A 149 -20.07 18.50 2.79
CA TRP A 149 -18.75 19.11 2.67
C TRP A 149 -17.65 18.10 2.93
N TYR A 150 -16.59 18.19 2.16
CA TYR A 150 -15.34 17.49 2.38
C TYR A 150 -14.24 18.51 2.65
N HIS A 151 -13.16 18.06 3.26
CA HIS A 151 -12.05 18.93 3.64
C HIS A 151 -10.76 18.38 3.05
N TYR A 152 -10.04 19.25 2.34
CA TYR A 152 -8.73 18.95 1.74
C TYR A 152 -7.63 19.62 2.54
N SER A 153 -6.57 18.88 2.84
CA SER A 153 -5.30 19.40 3.34
C SER A 153 -4.15 18.61 2.75
N ALA A 154 -3.15 19.30 2.23
CA ALA A 154 -1.96 18.65 1.68
C ALA A 154 -1.07 17.98 2.75
N ASP A 155 -1.26 18.31 4.03
CA ASP A 155 -0.57 17.64 5.14
C ASP A 155 -1.41 17.72 6.42
N TRP A 156 -2.16 16.66 6.68
CA TRP A 156 -3.00 16.56 7.88
C TRP A 156 -2.21 16.51 9.19
N SER A 157 -0.93 16.15 9.17
CA SER A 157 -0.08 16.18 10.37
C SER A 157 0.21 17.61 10.82
N LYS A 158 0.13 18.56 9.89
CA LYS A 158 0.45 19.98 10.09
C LYS A 158 -0.76 20.91 9.84
N TYR A 159 -1.98 20.40 9.88
CA TYR A 159 -3.21 21.13 9.53
C TYR A 159 -3.41 22.45 10.29
N LYS A 160 -2.73 22.64 11.44
CA LYS A 160 -2.78 23.87 12.21
C LYS A 160 -1.95 25.02 11.61
N LYS A 161 -1.02 24.73 10.69
CA LYS A 161 -0.23 25.73 9.99
C LYS A 161 -1.05 26.29 8.84
N ASP A 162 -1.00 27.61 8.60
CA ASP A 162 -1.82 28.29 7.58
C ASP A 162 -1.70 27.68 6.20
N ILE A 163 -0.51 27.23 5.79
CA ILE A 163 -0.26 26.63 4.48
C ILE A 163 -0.98 25.27 4.30
N TYR A 164 -1.25 24.55 5.41
CA TYR A 164 -1.90 23.24 5.42
C TYR A 164 -3.32 23.29 6.00
N LYS A 165 -3.84 24.49 6.22
CA LYS A 165 -5.19 24.65 6.76
C LYS A 165 -6.21 24.00 5.89
N PRO A 166 -7.11 23.16 6.45
CA PRO A 166 -8.11 22.45 5.67
C PRO A 166 -9.02 23.40 4.89
N LYS A 167 -9.18 23.11 3.60
CA LYS A 167 -10.09 23.84 2.70
C LYS A 167 -11.35 23.01 2.51
N ALA A 168 -12.51 23.62 2.78
CA ALA A 168 -13.79 22.97 2.54
C ALA A 168 -14.12 22.97 1.04
N ILE A 169 -14.56 21.81 0.53
CA ILE A 169 -15.02 21.61 -0.85
C ILE A 169 -16.43 21.03 -0.77
N LYS A 170 -17.35 21.58 -1.55
CA LYS A 170 -18.73 21.09 -1.58
C LYS A 170 -18.79 19.68 -2.16
N ALA A 171 -19.60 18.82 -1.57
CA ALA A 171 -19.87 17.49 -2.11
C ALA A 171 -20.53 17.59 -3.49
N PHE A 172 -20.21 16.64 -4.36
CA PHE A 172 -20.76 16.59 -5.72
C PHE A 172 -22.29 16.56 -5.72
N ASN A 173 -22.88 17.62 -6.25
CA ASN A 173 -24.31 17.76 -6.42
C ASN A 173 -24.59 18.66 -7.63
N PRO A 174 -25.02 18.10 -8.76
CA PRO A 174 -25.33 18.89 -9.97
C PRO A 174 -26.31 20.03 -9.76
N ASN A 175 -27.29 19.86 -8.86
CA ASN A 175 -28.31 20.88 -8.61
C ASN A 175 -27.73 22.15 -7.96
N THR A 176 -26.53 22.10 -7.41
CA THR A 176 -25.87 23.24 -6.76
C THR A 176 -24.60 23.68 -7.51
N ALA A 177 -24.41 23.21 -8.74
CA ALA A 177 -23.22 23.50 -9.54
C ALA A 177 -23.02 24.97 -9.83
N HIS A 178 -24.12 25.68 -10.12
CA HIS A 178 -24.15 27.14 -10.35
C HIS A 178 -23.74 28.00 -9.12
N LEU A 179 -23.88 27.43 -7.89
CA LEU A 179 -23.44 28.09 -6.65
C LEU A 179 -22.02 27.68 -6.27
N TYR A 180 -21.68 26.45 -6.56
CA TYR A 180 -20.40 25.82 -6.20
C TYR A 180 -19.81 25.14 -7.44
N PRO A 181 -19.13 25.89 -8.33
CA PRO A 181 -18.61 25.33 -9.59
C PRO A 181 -17.46 24.35 -9.36
N ARG A 182 -16.86 24.34 -8.17
CA ARG A 182 -15.85 23.35 -7.77
C ARG A 182 -16.41 22.44 -6.70
N GLN A 183 -16.55 21.17 -7.03
CA GLN A 183 -17.13 20.15 -6.16
C GLN A 183 -16.21 18.94 -6.04
N LEU A 184 -16.40 18.14 -4.99
CA LEU A 184 -15.71 16.88 -4.77
C LEU A 184 -16.67 15.70 -4.88
N LEU A 185 -16.42 14.81 -5.84
CA LEU A 185 -17.04 13.50 -5.88
C LEU A 185 -16.20 12.57 -5.02
N TYR A 186 -16.75 12.16 -3.87
CA TYR A 186 -16.10 11.20 -2.95
C TYR A 186 -16.89 9.90 -2.99
N SER A 187 -16.29 8.86 -3.54
CA SER A 187 -16.94 7.57 -3.75
C SER A 187 -16.21 6.45 -3.08
N TYR A 188 -16.94 5.59 -2.37
CA TYR A 188 -16.37 4.45 -1.66
C TYR A 188 -17.39 3.34 -1.44
N THR A 189 -16.89 2.12 -1.21
CA THR A 189 -17.74 0.99 -0.80
C THR A 189 -18.03 1.06 0.68
N LYS A 190 -19.31 0.91 1.04
CA LYS A 190 -19.73 0.89 2.45
C LYS A 190 -19.20 -0.35 3.15
N ASN A 191 -18.58 -0.15 4.31
CA ASN A 191 -18.17 -1.21 5.20
C ASN A 191 -19.01 -1.17 6.49
N PRO A 192 -19.43 -2.32 7.03
CA PRO A 192 -20.11 -2.37 8.32
C PRO A 192 -19.31 -1.65 9.42
N GLY A 193 -20.00 -0.83 10.21
CA GLY A 193 -19.36 -0.06 11.28
C GLY A 193 -18.70 1.26 10.88
N ASN A 194 -18.41 1.49 9.59
CA ASN A 194 -17.81 2.71 9.09
C ASN A 194 -18.80 3.53 8.27
N LYS A 195 -19.14 4.74 8.74
CA LYS A 195 -20.10 5.63 8.08
C LYS A 195 -19.45 6.64 7.13
N TYR A 196 -18.24 7.07 7.42
CA TYR A 196 -17.58 8.21 6.79
C TYR A 196 -16.45 7.81 5.85
N TYR A 197 -15.80 6.69 6.16
CA TYR A 197 -14.58 6.26 5.46
C TYR A 197 -14.66 4.80 5.04
N PRO A 198 -14.05 4.46 3.90
CA PRO A 198 -13.89 3.08 3.48
C PRO A 198 -12.88 2.34 4.33
N LEU A 199 -12.89 1.02 4.14
CA LEU A 199 -11.76 0.15 4.44
C LEU A 199 -11.33 -0.50 3.14
N PRO A 200 -10.04 -0.72 2.92
CA PRO A 200 -9.58 -1.48 1.77
C PRO A 200 -10.14 -2.90 1.81
N SER A 201 -10.44 -3.46 0.64
CA SER A 201 -10.98 -4.83 0.53
C SER A 201 -10.06 -5.87 1.18
N TYR A 202 -8.78 -5.59 1.29
CA TYR A 202 -7.75 -6.43 1.90
C TYR A 202 -7.46 -6.09 3.37
N SER A 203 -8.35 -5.37 4.04
CA SER A 203 -8.14 -4.98 5.44
C SER A 203 -7.83 -6.16 6.38
N GLY A 204 -8.38 -7.35 6.10
CA GLY A 204 -8.04 -8.57 6.84
C GLY A 204 -6.60 -9.07 6.63
N ALA A 205 -5.91 -8.62 5.61
CA ALA A 205 -4.51 -8.98 5.31
C ALA A 205 -3.49 -7.92 5.80
N LEU A 206 -3.93 -6.81 6.39
CA LEU A 206 -3.02 -5.75 6.85
C LEU A 206 -1.99 -6.25 7.84
N THR A 207 -2.38 -7.12 8.78
CA THR A 207 -1.44 -7.75 9.73
C THR A 207 -0.40 -8.61 9.01
N ALA A 208 -0.83 -9.43 8.04
CA ALA A 208 0.09 -10.24 7.24
C ALA A 208 1.06 -9.36 6.44
N ALA A 209 0.57 -8.26 5.85
CA ALA A 209 1.42 -7.31 5.14
C ALA A 209 2.45 -6.61 6.03
N ASN A 210 2.10 -6.30 7.28
CA ASN A 210 3.06 -5.81 8.27
C ASN A 210 4.13 -6.86 8.60
N VAL A 211 3.74 -8.12 8.75
CA VAL A 211 4.71 -9.22 8.98
C VAL A 211 5.64 -9.38 7.79
N ASP A 212 5.15 -9.24 6.54
CA ASP A 212 5.97 -9.21 5.33
C ASP A 212 7.08 -8.15 5.41
N ILE A 213 6.70 -6.90 5.75
CA ILE A 213 7.65 -5.79 5.95
C ILE A 213 8.66 -6.09 7.07
N MET A 214 8.20 -6.73 8.16
CA MET A 214 9.07 -7.08 9.28
C MET A 214 10.06 -8.18 8.90
N ILE A 215 9.65 -9.17 8.12
CA ILE A 215 10.53 -10.24 7.61
C ILE A 215 11.64 -9.63 6.75
N ASP A 216 11.29 -8.79 5.77
CA ASP A 216 12.25 -8.11 4.91
C ASP A 216 13.23 -7.25 5.73
N SER A 217 12.70 -6.49 6.70
CA SER A 217 13.51 -5.67 7.60
C SER A 217 14.46 -6.51 8.45
N PHE A 218 13.97 -7.64 8.97
CA PHE A 218 14.78 -8.56 9.76
C PHE A 218 15.93 -9.14 8.93
N HIS A 219 15.67 -9.61 7.73
CA HIS A 219 16.71 -10.12 6.83
C HIS A 219 17.70 -9.04 6.43
N TRP A 220 17.22 -7.83 6.13
CA TRP A 220 18.08 -6.68 5.84
C TRP A 220 19.06 -6.39 6.99
N TYR A 221 18.56 -6.26 8.22
CA TYR A 221 19.41 -6.01 9.39
C TYR A 221 20.37 -7.14 9.68
N ASN A 222 19.95 -8.40 9.49
CA ASN A 222 20.83 -9.55 9.65
C ASN A 222 21.98 -9.54 8.63
N LEU A 223 21.68 -9.23 7.37
CA LEU A 223 22.70 -9.10 6.33
C LEU A 223 23.66 -7.94 6.61
N GLN A 224 23.14 -6.77 7.02
CA GLN A 224 23.98 -5.63 7.41
C GLN A 224 24.89 -5.92 8.60
N ASN A 225 24.41 -6.71 9.55
CA ASN A 225 25.17 -7.08 10.73
C ASN A 225 26.03 -8.36 10.51
N GLY A 226 26.20 -8.78 9.26
CA GLY A 226 27.12 -9.84 8.86
C GLY A 226 26.64 -11.26 9.09
N LEU A 227 25.30 -11.51 9.22
CA LEU A 227 24.73 -12.84 9.52
C LEU A 227 25.43 -13.56 10.69
N ALA A 228 26.22 -12.82 11.49
CA ALA A 228 27.03 -13.42 12.53
C ALA A 228 26.09 -14.00 13.59
N PRO A 229 26.17 -15.31 13.84
CA PRO A 229 25.62 -15.83 15.06
C PRO A 229 26.24 -15.03 16.18
N SER A 230 25.41 -14.58 17.14
CA SER A 230 25.94 -13.98 18.33
C SER A 230 26.91 -15.01 18.95
N LEU A 231 28.15 -14.61 19.12
CA LEU A 231 29.15 -15.46 19.77
C LEU A 231 29.06 -15.23 21.27
N PHE A 232 28.99 -16.29 22.04
CA PHE A 232 29.19 -16.24 23.48
C PHE A 232 30.66 -16.54 23.75
N ILE A 233 31.38 -15.54 24.26
CA ILE A 233 32.80 -15.67 24.63
C ILE A 233 32.87 -15.65 26.15
N SER A 234 33.21 -16.80 26.75
CA SER A 234 33.44 -16.92 28.17
C SER A 234 34.93 -16.90 28.44
N MET A 235 35.43 -15.86 29.09
CA MET A 235 36.82 -15.75 29.53
C MET A 235 36.94 -16.22 30.97
N ASN A 236 37.58 -17.36 31.16
CA ASN A 236 37.71 -18.01 32.48
C ASN A 236 39.05 -17.72 33.15
N ASN A 237 39.72 -16.62 32.79
CA ASN A 237 41.05 -16.25 33.28
C ASN A 237 41.02 -15.38 34.55
N GLY A 238 39.86 -15.27 35.19
CA GLY A 238 39.64 -14.39 36.32
C GLY A 238 38.76 -13.21 35.93
N ILE A 239 38.35 -12.42 36.90
CA ILE A 239 37.52 -11.22 36.69
C ILE A 239 38.42 -10.01 36.68
N PRO A 240 38.72 -9.39 35.51
CA PRO A 240 39.54 -8.19 35.42
C PRO A 240 38.85 -7.01 36.06
N ASP A 241 39.61 -5.96 36.37
CA ASP A 241 39.08 -4.67 36.78
C ASP A 241 38.23 -4.02 35.64
N PRO A 242 37.40 -3.01 35.96
CA PRO A 242 36.48 -2.41 34.98
C PRO A 242 37.17 -1.82 33.75
N GLU A 243 38.38 -1.26 33.91
CA GLU A 243 39.12 -0.59 32.84
C GLU A 243 39.67 -1.65 31.88
N THR A 244 40.31 -2.70 32.40
CA THR A 244 40.76 -3.83 31.60
C THR A 244 39.62 -4.56 30.87
N ARG A 245 38.43 -4.66 31.48
CA ARG A 245 37.24 -5.22 30.78
C ARG A 245 36.82 -4.40 29.57
N GLN A 246 36.86 -3.06 29.70
CA GLN A 246 36.54 -2.18 28.61
C GLN A 246 37.56 -2.31 27.48
N ASP A 247 38.87 -2.37 27.82
CA ASP A 247 39.92 -2.54 26.82
C ASP A 247 39.80 -3.86 26.07
N ILE A 248 39.45 -4.94 26.77
CA ILE A 248 39.22 -6.26 26.16
C ILE A 248 38.03 -6.19 25.21
N TYR A 249 36.91 -5.54 25.64
CA TYR A 249 35.75 -5.37 24.82
C TYR A 249 36.05 -4.55 23.56
N ASP A 250 36.77 -3.42 23.69
CA ASP A 250 37.12 -2.54 22.59
C ASP A 250 38.07 -3.22 21.57
N ASN A 251 39.04 -4.03 22.08
CA ASN A 251 39.91 -4.81 21.24
C ASN A 251 39.17 -5.92 20.48
N LEU A 252 38.25 -6.61 21.14
CA LEU A 252 37.41 -7.60 20.47
C LEU A 252 36.48 -6.92 19.46
N ALA A 253 35.83 -5.84 19.86
CA ALA A 253 34.96 -5.09 18.97
C ALA A 253 35.72 -4.59 17.74
N SER A 254 36.93 -4.07 17.88
CA SER A 254 37.77 -3.62 16.75
C SER A 254 38.26 -4.79 15.88
N SER A 255 38.51 -5.95 16.46
CA SER A 255 38.96 -7.16 15.73
C SER A 255 37.82 -7.81 14.94
N PHE A 256 36.57 -7.69 15.40
CA PHE A 256 35.38 -8.20 14.73
C PHE A 256 34.64 -7.14 13.90
N SER A 257 35.04 -5.87 13.95
CA SER A 257 34.50 -4.78 13.16
C SER A 257 35.37 -4.41 11.98
N GLY A 258 35.51 -5.32 11.02
CA GLY A 258 35.73 -4.90 9.62
C GLY A 258 34.44 -4.29 9.08
N VAL A 259 34.50 -3.46 8.03
CA VAL A 259 33.35 -2.76 7.42
C VAL A 259 32.18 -3.71 7.09
N ASP A 260 32.39 -5.02 7.13
CA ASP A 260 31.43 -6.07 6.82
C ASP A 260 31.20 -7.09 7.96
N ALA A 261 31.72 -6.90 9.17
CA ALA A 261 31.70 -7.94 10.21
C ALA A 261 31.42 -7.43 11.63
N ALA A 262 30.38 -6.59 11.78
CA ALA A 262 29.88 -6.23 13.11
C ALA A 262 29.04 -7.37 13.72
N GLY A 263 29.67 -8.52 13.96
CA GLY A 263 29.09 -9.62 14.71
C GLY A 263 28.88 -9.20 16.16
N LYS A 264 27.66 -9.34 16.68
CA LYS A 264 27.37 -9.15 18.09
C LYS A 264 27.93 -10.34 18.87
N PHE A 265 28.76 -10.10 19.87
CA PHE A 265 29.24 -11.11 20.79
C PHE A 265 28.80 -10.75 22.22
N PHE A 266 28.58 -11.77 23.01
CA PHE A 266 28.41 -11.66 24.44
C PHE A 266 29.71 -12.02 25.10
N LEU A 267 30.23 -11.15 25.96
CA LEU A 267 31.47 -11.37 26.70
C LEU A 267 31.12 -11.61 28.18
N SER A 268 31.60 -12.75 28.71
CA SER A 268 31.48 -13.11 30.11
C SER A 268 32.87 -13.33 30.72
N PHE A 269 33.03 -12.92 31.96
CA PHE A 269 34.26 -13.18 32.74
C PHE A 269 33.92 -14.07 33.93
N SER A 270 34.68 -15.13 34.12
CA SER A 270 34.51 -16.06 35.22
C SER A 270 35.82 -16.17 36.04
N ALA A 271 35.69 -16.41 37.33
CA ALA A 271 36.79 -16.66 38.21
C ALA A 271 37.29 -18.11 38.14
N ASP A 272 36.62 -18.96 37.39
CA ASP A 272 36.97 -20.37 37.21
C ASP A 272 38.21 -20.50 36.32
N LYS A 273 39.31 -20.92 36.92
CA LYS A 273 40.61 -21.10 36.23
C LYS A 273 40.81 -22.49 35.67
N GLU A 274 39.90 -23.43 35.92
CA GLU A 274 40.03 -24.82 35.46
C GLU A 274 39.61 -24.98 33.96
N HIS A 275 38.86 -24.05 33.44
CA HIS A 275 38.39 -24.02 32.06
C HIS A 275 39.01 -22.85 31.28
N GLY A 276 39.55 -23.14 30.10
CA GLY A 276 40.06 -22.08 29.20
C GLY A 276 38.95 -21.18 28.63
N THR A 277 39.34 -20.17 27.85
CA THR A 277 38.36 -19.33 27.12
C THR A 277 37.55 -20.21 26.19
N GLU A 278 36.23 -20.15 26.34
CA GLU A 278 35.27 -20.89 25.53
C GLU A 278 34.53 -19.94 24.61
N VAL A 279 34.46 -20.29 23.34
CA VAL A 279 33.70 -19.53 22.32
C VAL A 279 32.58 -20.43 21.82
N THR A 280 31.38 -20.13 22.22
CA THR A 280 30.18 -20.89 21.79
C THR A 280 29.40 -20.10 20.78
N PRO A 281 29.22 -20.56 19.53
CA PRO A 281 28.32 -19.93 18.59
C PRO A 281 26.88 -20.09 19.07
N ILE A 282 26.12 -19.00 19.08
CA ILE A 282 24.69 -19.07 19.31
C ILE A 282 24.06 -19.41 17.95
N GLU A 283 23.45 -20.59 17.86
CA GLU A 283 22.78 -21.01 16.62
C GLU A 283 21.75 -19.97 16.19
N ALA A 284 21.86 -19.55 14.92
CA ALA A 284 20.84 -18.70 14.31
C ALA A 284 19.50 -19.44 14.32
N ALA A 285 18.42 -18.71 14.62
CA ALA A 285 17.07 -19.27 14.57
C ALA A 285 16.85 -20.00 13.23
N ASN A 286 16.22 -21.17 13.32
CA ASN A 286 16.02 -22.13 12.24
C ASN A 286 15.54 -21.44 10.95
N SER A 287 16.35 -21.49 9.89
CA SER A 287 16.05 -20.88 8.58
C SER A 287 14.72 -21.37 8.00
N ASP A 288 14.36 -22.63 8.25
CA ASP A 288 13.14 -23.25 7.76
C ASP A 288 11.88 -22.58 8.35
N TYR A 289 11.97 -22.09 9.58
CA TYR A 289 10.88 -21.33 10.22
C TYR A 289 10.57 -20.05 9.45
N TYR A 290 11.58 -19.29 9.05
CA TYR A 290 11.37 -18.04 8.30
C TYR A 290 10.87 -18.28 6.89
N ILE A 291 11.33 -19.35 6.24
CA ILE A 291 10.80 -19.75 4.91
C ILE A 291 9.31 -20.10 5.03
N THR A 292 8.94 -20.92 5.99
CA THR A 292 7.54 -21.31 6.23
C THR A 292 6.68 -20.11 6.60
N LEU A 293 7.20 -19.20 7.43
CA LEU A 293 6.49 -17.97 7.81
C LEU A 293 6.25 -17.08 6.59
N SER A 294 7.27 -16.85 5.76
CA SER A 294 7.17 -16.05 4.53
C SER A 294 6.15 -16.63 3.55
N GLN A 295 6.15 -17.95 3.33
CA GLN A 295 5.16 -18.63 2.49
C GLN A 295 3.73 -18.46 3.03
N ARG A 296 3.54 -18.64 4.34
CA ARG A 296 2.24 -18.42 4.98
C ARG A 296 1.75 -16.99 4.82
N VAL A 297 2.61 -16.02 5.05
CA VAL A 297 2.31 -14.59 4.93
C VAL A 297 1.94 -14.25 3.49
N GLY A 298 2.72 -14.72 2.52
CA GLY A 298 2.41 -14.56 1.09
C GLY A 298 1.03 -15.12 0.74
N THR A 299 0.72 -16.34 1.19
CA THR A 299 -0.61 -16.95 0.95
C THR A 299 -1.75 -16.15 1.59
N GLN A 300 -1.56 -15.62 2.81
CA GLN A 300 -2.55 -14.78 3.49
C GLN A 300 -2.78 -13.47 2.73
N ILE A 301 -1.73 -12.85 2.20
CA ILE A 301 -1.84 -11.63 1.41
C ILE A 301 -2.58 -11.92 0.11
N LEU A 302 -2.21 -12.96 -0.65
CA LEU A 302 -2.90 -13.34 -1.88
C LEU A 302 -4.40 -13.59 -1.63
N SER A 303 -4.73 -14.34 -0.56
CA SER A 303 -6.11 -14.59 -0.16
C SER A 303 -6.85 -13.30 0.18
N GLY A 304 -6.26 -12.42 1.00
CA GLY A 304 -6.85 -11.13 1.35
C GLY A 304 -7.02 -10.20 0.15
N MET A 305 -6.11 -10.27 -0.82
CA MET A 305 -6.21 -9.55 -2.10
C MET A 305 -7.12 -10.26 -3.11
N GLN A 306 -7.66 -11.44 -2.79
CA GLN A 306 -8.52 -12.24 -3.67
C GLN A 306 -7.84 -12.62 -5.00
N ILE A 307 -6.53 -12.85 -4.98
CA ILE A 307 -5.78 -13.32 -6.14
C ILE A 307 -5.75 -14.84 -6.13
N SER A 308 -6.36 -15.45 -7.15
CA SER A 308 -6.58 -16.89 -7.22
C SER A 308 -5.31 -17.69 -7.52
N SER A 309 -4.33 -17.09 -8.20
CA SER A 309 -3.06 -17.74 -8.53
C SER A 309 -1.90 -16.73 -8.57
N PRO A 310 -0.73 -17.06 -8.00
CA PRO A 310 0.49 -16.23 -8.13
C PRO A 310 0.91 -15.99 -9.58
N LEU A 311 0.53 -16.87 -10.49
CA LEU A 311 0.81 -16.75 -11.93
C LEU A 311 0.21 -15.47 -12.56
N LEU A 312 -0.91 -14.97 -12.00
CA LEU A 312 -1.51 -13.69 -12.42
C LEU A 312 -0.60 -12.48 -12.11
N LEU A 313 0.33 -12.65 -11.18
CA LEU A 313 1.33 -11.64 -10.80
C LEU A 313 2.65 -11.81 -11.57
N GLY A 314 2.73 -12.80 -12.46
CA GLY A 314 3.99 -13.20 -13.09
C GLY A 314 4.96 -13.90 -12.14
N ILE A 315 4.50 -14.31 -10.96
CA ILE A 315 5.31 -15.00 -9.95
C ILE A 315 5.19 -16.50 -10.20
N LYS A 316 6.35 -17.14 -10.31
CA LYS A 316 6.49 -18.59 -10.48
C LYS A 316 7.06 -19.20 -9.21
N ASP A 317 6.55 -20.34 -8.80
CA ASP A 317 7.18 -21.13 -7.73
C ASP A 317 8.59 -21.56 -8.13
N VAL A 318 9.52 -21.44 -7.19
CA VAL A 318 10.91 -21.88 -7.38
C VAL A 318 10.92 -23.39 -7.65
N GLY A 319 11.27 -23.77 -8.87
CA GLY A 319 11.28 -25.19 -9.32
C GLY A 319 10.10 -25.60 -10.21
N GLY A 320 9.10 -24.76 -10.43
CA GLY A 320 7.98 -25.04 -11.34
C GLY A 320 8.35 -24.95 -12.83
N ALA A 321 7.54 -25.55 -13.70
CA ALA A 321 7.65 -25.43 -15.15
C ALA A 321 7.52 -23.97 -15.62
N GLY A 322 8.07 -23.60 -16.78
CA GLY A 322 7.98 -22.22 -17.31
C GLY A 322 6.55 -21.73 -17.48
N LEU A 323 6.33 -20.42 -17.57
CA LEU A 323 5.01 -19.81 -17.81
C LEU A 323 4.33 -20.40 -19.06
N SER A 324 5.10 -20.77 -20.08
CA SER A 324 4.61 -21.38 -21.33
C SER A 324 3.93 -22.74 -21.14
N ASN A 325 4.29 -23.49 -20.10
CA ASN A 325 3.69 -24.80 -19.82
C ASN A 325 2.38 -24.71 -19.00
N ASN A 326 2.03 -23.52 -18.49
CA ASN A 326 0.87 -23.29 -17.62
C ASN A 326 -0.16 -22.34 -18.26
N LYS A 327 -0.19 -22.26 -19.59
CA LYS A 327 -1.10 -21.36 -20.33
C LYS A 327 -2.55 -21.53 -19.91
N ASP A 328 -3.04 -22.78 -19.87
CA ASP A 328 -4.44 -23.06 -19.54
C ASP A 328 -4.75 -22.68 -18.08
N GLU A 329 -3.82 -22.91 -17.16
CA GLU A 329 -3.96 -22.50 -15.77
C GLU A 329 -4.04 -20.97 -15.65
N ILE A 330 -3.18 -20.23 -16.36
CA ILE A 330 -3.20 -18.77 -16.38
C ILE A 330 -4.53 -18.26 -16.95
N LEU A 331 -5.01 -18.85 -18.04
CA LEU A 331 -6.28 -18.46 -18.67
C LEU A 331 -7.46 -18.66 -17.71
N VAL A 332 -7.57 -19.85 -17.10
CA VAL A 332 -8.65 -20.16 -16.15
C VAL A 332 -8.57 -19.26 -14.92
N ALA A 333 -7.37 -19.07 -14.36
CA ALA A 333 -7.16 -18.19 -13.22
C ALA A 333 -7.52 -16.74 -13.56
N SER A 334 -7.12 -16.26 -14.74
CA SER A 334 -7.43 -14.90 -15.22
C SER A 334 -8.93 -14.71 -15.45
N GLU A 335 -9.61 -15.67 -16.06
CA GLU A 335 -11.06 -15.61 -16.27
C GLU A 335 -11.83 -15.59 -14.95
N HIS A 336 -11.45 -16.46 -14.01
CA HIS A 336 -12.00 -16.47 -12.66
C HIS A 336 -11.80 -15.12 -11.96
N PHE A 337 -10.56 -14.61 -11.95
CA PHE A 337 -10.20 -13.33 -11.33
C PHE A 337 -10.95 -12.16 -11.97
N ASN A 338 -10.99 -12.10 -13.30
CA ASN A 338 -11.74 -11.09 -14.02
C ASN A 338 -13.23 -11.12 -13.65
N THR A 339 -13.83 -12.30 -13.62
CA THR A 339 -15.28 -12.43 -13.38
C THR A 339 -15.67 -12.13 -11.94
N THR A 340 -14.89 -12.61 -10.96
CA THR A 340 -15.25 -12.54 -9.55
C THR A 340 -14.75 -11.27 -8.84
N VAL A 341 -13.64 -10.70 -9.30
CA VAL A 341 -12.98 -9.57 -8.62
C VAL A 341 -13.00 -8.31 -9.47
N ILE A 342 -12.54 -8.38 -10.71
CA ILE A 342 -12.30 -7.19 -11.54
C ILE A 342 -13.60 -6.61 -12.10
N LYS A 343 -14.46 -7.42 -12.72
CA LYS A 343 -15.74 -6.94 -13.28
C LYS A 343 -16.63 -6.23 -12.26
N PRO A 344 -16.76 -6.67 -10.99
CA PRO A 344 -17.48 -5.92 -9.98
C PRO A 344 -16.88 -4.52 -9.73
N ILE A 345 -15.55 -4.40 -9.68
CA ILE A 345 -14.87 -3.11 -9.53
C ILE A 345 -15.13 -2.23 -10.75
N GLN A 346 -14.91 -2.75 -11.94
CA GLN A 346 -15.17 -2.05 -13.20
C GLN A 346 -16.61 -1.55 -13.27
N LYS A 347 -17.59 -2.42 -12.98
CA LYS A 347 -19.01 -2.04 -12.98
C LYS A 347 -19.33 -0.90 -12.01
N TYR A 348 -18.73 -0.94 -10.83
CA TYR A 348 -18.90 0.12 -9.83
C TYR A 348 -18.34 1.44 -10.34
N MET A 349 -17.13 1.45 -10.86
CA MET A 349 -16.46 2.65 -11.34
C MET A 349 -17.08 3.19 -12.63
N LEU A 350 -17.34 2.31 -13.62
CA LEU A 350 -17.97 2.71 -14.89
C LEU A 350 -19.28 3.45 -14.67
N LYS A 351 -20.13 2.98 -13.76
CA LYS A 351 -21.38 3.68 -13.42
C LYS A 351 -21.16 5.13 -13.00
N ILE A 352 -20.04 5.43 -12.35
CA ILE A 352 -19.70 6.79 -11.90
C ILE A 352 -19.15 7.59 -13.07
N PHE A 353 -18.27 7.00 -13.86
CA PHE A 353 -17.66 7.65 -15.01
C PHE A 353 -18.67 7.91 -16.14
N ASP A 354 -19.61 6.99 -16.41
CA ASP A 354 -20.75 7.22 -17.32
C ASP A 354 -21.55 8.44 -16.90
N ARG A 355 -21.82 8.55 -15.59
CA ARG A 355 -22.56 9.71 -15.06
C ARG A 355 -21.78 11.02 -15.19
N LEU A 356 -20.46 10.99 -15.01
CA LEU A 356 -19.63 12.18 -15.24
C LEU A 356 -19.61 12.58 -16.71
N MET A 357 -19.50 11.62 -17.64
CA MET A 357 -19.60 11.84 -19.07
C MET A 357 -20.94 12.49 -19.44
N TYR A 358 -22.06 11.99 -18.89
CA TYR A 358 -23.37 12.57 -19.08
C TYR A 358 -23.40 14.06 -18.69
N TYR A 359 -22.88 14.40 -17.50
CA TYR A 359 -22.80 15.79 -17.06
C TYR A 359 -21.74 16.61 -17.81
N SER A 360 -20.84 15.99 -18.55
CA SER A 360 -19.94 16.68 -19.48
C SER A 360 -20.59 16.97 -20.85
N GLY A 361 -21.90 16.68 -20.99
CA GLY A 361 -22.67 16.96 -22.22
C GLY A 361 -22.71 15.80 -23.21
N TYR A 362 -22.31 14.59 -22.82
CA TYR A 362 -22.25 13.42 -23.69
C TYR A 362 -23.25 12.36 -23.22
N GLU A 363 -24.49 12.44 -23.69
CA GLU A 363 -25.60 11.61 -23.21
C GLU A 363 -25.51 10.14 -23.66
N ASP A 364 -25.05 9.88 -24.88
CA ASP A 364 -24.98 8.52 -25.50
C ASP A 364 -23.56 7.94 -25.41
N ASN A 365 -22.99 7.89 -24.21
CA ASN A 365 -21.58 7.56 -24.02
C ASN A 365 -21.27 6.05 -23.88
N GLU A 366 -22.13 5.26 -23.26
CA GLU A 366 -21.93 3.81 -23.00
C GLU A 366 -20.46 3.36 -22.88
N LEU A 367 -19.81 3.78 -21.78
CA LEU A 367 -18.40 3.46 -21.53
C LEU A 367 -18.22 1.95 -21.25
N TYR A 368 -17.12 1.43 -21.75
CA TYR A 368 -16.66 0.09 -21.39
C TYR A 368 -15.13 0.08 -21.24
N ILE A 369 -14.60 -1.00 -20.68
CA ILE A 369 -13.17 -1.22 -20.54
C ILE A 369 -12.75 -2.30 -21.53
N GLU A 370 -11.79 -1.98 -22.38
CA GLU A 370 -11.16 -2.96 -23.27
C GLU A 370 -10.36 -3.95 -22.43
N PRO A 371 -10.68 -5.27 -22.48
CA PRO A 371 -9.97 -6.24 -21.66
C PRO A 371 -8.51 -6.39 -22.08
N LEU A 372 -7.64 -6.66 -21.09
CA LEU A 372 -6.26 -7.05 -21.37
C LEU A 372 -6.19 -8.32 -22.21
N ARG A 373 -5.40 -8.30 -23.25
CA ARG A 373 -5.07 -9.47 -24.07
C ARG A 373 -3.78 -10.09 -23.54
N LEU A 374 -3.90 -11.21 -22.83
CA LEU A 374 -2.73 -11.93 -22.30
C LEU A 374 -2.01 -12.76 -23.38
N PHE A 375 -2.75 -13.20 -24.40
CA PHE A 375 -2.24 -13.99 -25.51
C PHE A 375 -2.83 -13.48 -26.83
N ASN A 376 -2.06 -13.53 -27.90
CA ASN A 376 -2.57 -13.23 -29.24
C ASN A 376 -3.44 -14.41 -29.77
N GLU A 377 -4.08 -14.22 -30.94
CA GLU A 377 -4.94 -15.23 -31.55
C GLU A 377 -4.21 -16.57 -31.83
N ASP A 378 -2.89 -16.53 -32.04
CA ASP A 378 -2.03 -17.70 -32.22
C ASP A 378 -1.64 -18.36 -30.88
N GLY A 379 -2.09 -17.81 -29.75
CA GLY A 379 -1.83 -18.34 -28.42
C GLY A 379 -0.41 -18.05 -27.90
N VAL A 380 0.29 -17.11 -28.49
CA VAL A 380 1.58 -16.58 -28.03
C VAL A 380 1.33 -15.42 -27.08
N GLN A 381 2.12 -15.31 -26.01
CA GLN A 381 1.97 -14.26 -25.02
C GLN A 381 2.26 -12.89 -25.67
N VAL A 382 1.34 -11.92 -25.50
CA VAL A 382 1.53 -10.57 -26.01
C VAL A 382 2.64 -9.90 -25.19
N GLY A 383 3.80 -9.68 -25.79
CA GLY A 383 4.99 -9.12 -25.12
C GLY A 383 6.30 -9.77 -25.52
N GLU A 384 6.29 -10.93 -26.18
CA GLU A 384 7.46 -11.37 -26.91
C GLU A 384 7.55 -10.54 -28.21
N ALA A 385 8.29 -9.43 -28.14
CA ALA A 385 8.72 -8.74 -29.35
C ALA A 385 9.41 -9.79 -30.24
N VAL A 386 8.85 -10.02 -31.41
CA VAL A 386 9.57 -10.67 -32.50
C VAL A 386 10.78 -9.76 -32.75
N VAL A 387 11.92 -10.15 -32.20
CA VAL A 387 13.20 -9.58 -32.63
C VAL A 387 13.35 -10.12 -34.05
N ASP A 388 12.96 -9.30 -35.01
CA ASP A 388 13.26 -9.55 -36.41
C ASP A 388 14.78 -9.72 -36.53
N ALA A 389 15.18 -10.99 -36.64
CA ALA A 389 16.55 -11.36 -36.99
C ALA A 389 16.74 -11.11 -38.48
N ASN A 390 16.75 -9.83 -38.88
CA ASN A 390 17.21 -9.38 -40.19
C ASN A 390 17.70 -7.94 -40.07
N ILE A 391 18.96 -7.79 -39.63
CA ILE A 391 19.91 -6.77 -40.12
C ILE A 391 21.28 -7.43 -40.12
#